data_ffc33d326ed4015833ca22f988980885
#
_entry.id   ffc33d326ed4015833ca22f988980885
#
_cell.length_a   1.000
_cell.length_b   1.000
_cell.length_c   1.000
_cell.angle_alpha   90.00
_cell.angle_beta   90.00
_cell.angle_gamma   90.00
#
_symmetry.space_group_name_H-M   'P 1'
#
loop_
_entity.id
_entity.type
_entity.pdbx_description
1 polymer ?
#
loop_
_entity_poly.entity_id
_entity_poly.type
_entity_poly.pdbx_seq_one_letter_code
_entity_poly.pdbx_strand_id
1 'polypeptide(L)'
;MAAARSGIRQSPCTASPTQRPQIQIVAVIPVYDQPAKLESVVQSLRQLALPVIVVDDGSHEPTKSLCDRLAAPQVKVIHQPFNQGKGAAVIVGFKAAVRMGYTHVLQIDADGQLDFSAVPNLIRLAQKFPHALICGTPQFDASAPPARKWGRRVTNFWCSVNSLSLSFGDAMCGLRIYPLDSALAICENARIGRRMEFDPEILVRLLWAGVRVKNVPVAVTYPKDGVSHYAPFKDTMRISWMHSRLFLQMATRMPIILWSRIFGWTAECECPSSSKKSCCCMPKGKTAPQSKAPKTAQPAASPVKPQAKAAPKRPPMTPEENERARRAFHAATVAKRNADRALAQIEQEAVDRPGSSDRSI
;
A
#
# COMPACT_ATOMS: atom_id res chain seq x y z
N MET A 1 17.21 -23.55 65.91
CA MET A 1 16.48 -23.71 64.64
C MET A 1 16.60 -22.44 63.83
N ALA A 2 17.53 -22.40 62.91
CA ALA A 2 17.80 -21.24 62.04
C ALA A 2 17.35 -21.57 60.60
N ALA A 3 16.38 -20.84 60.10
CA ALA A 3 15.83 -21.01 58.76
C ALA A 3 16.74 -20.24 57.74
N ALA A 4 17.29 -20.99 56.81
CA ALA A 4 18.08 -20.46 55.68
C ALA A 4 17.18 -19.71 54.70
N ARG A 5 17.43 -18.41 54.49
CA ARG A 5 16.86 -17.60 53.40
C ARG A 5 17.74 -17.80 52.16
N SER A 6 17.23 -18.55 51.18
CA SER A 6 17.83 -18.65 49.83
C SER A 6 17.57 -17.36 49.05
N GLY A 7 18.64 -16.53 48.91
CA GLY A 7 18.60 -15.34 48.06
C GLY A 7 18.68 -15.74 46.61
N ILE A 8 17.60 -15.53 45.86
CA ILE A 8 17.56 -15.62 44.40
C ILE A 8 18.32 -14.38 43.88
N ARG A 9 19.58 -14.59 43.43
CA ARG A 9 20.32 -13.57 42.68
C ARG A 9 19.60 -13.35 41.33
N GLN A 10 18.97 -12.21 41.19
CA GLN A 10 18.54 -11.71 39.90
C GLN A 10 19.80 -11.24 39.15
N SER A 11 20.22 -11.99 38.14
CA SER A 11 21.20 -11.53 37.18
C SER A 11 20.62 -10.36 36.39
N PRO A 12 21.35 -9.21 36.22
CA PRO A 12 20.87 -8.14 35.40
C PRO A 12 20.83 -8.63 33.95
N CYS A 13 19.63 -8.62 33.34
CA CYS A 13 19.47 -8.77 31.90
C CYS A 13 20.22 -7.62 31.21
N THR A 14 21.42 -7.90 30.72
CA THR A 14 22.11 -7.05 29.77
C THR A 14 21.37 -7.17 28.44
N ALA A 15 20.36 -6.35 28.27
CA ALA A 15 19.69 -6.19 26.97
C ALA A 15 20.70 -5.59 25.99
N SER A 16 21.15 -6.38 25.02
CA SER A 16 21.91 -5.89 23.87
C SER A 16 21.17 -4.71 23.22
N PRO A 17 21.88 -3.69 22.71
CA PRO A 17 21.23 -2.54 22.08
C PRO A 17 20.34 -3.05 20.95
N THR A 18 19.04 -2.83 21.12
CA THR A 18 17.97 -3.26 20.22
C THR A 18 18.30 -2.77 18.80
N GLN A 19 18.68 -3.68 17.91
CA GLN A 19 18.76 -3.41 16.47
C GLN A 19 17.36 -2.94 16.04
N ARG A 20 17.26 -1.67 15.64
CA ARG A 20 16.03 -1.14 15.04
C ARG A 20 15.67 -2.03 13.86
N PRO A 21 14.41 -2.42 13.68
CA PRO A 21 14.03 -3.24 12.55
C PRO A 21 14.48 -2.54 11.26
N GLN A 22 15.36 -3.19 10.52
CA GLN A 22 15.88 -2.66 9.26
C GLN A 22 14.73 -2.63 8.25
N ILE A 23 14.27 -1.44 7.88
CA ILE A 23 13.21 -1.30 6.89
C ILE A 23 13.77 -1.61 5.50
N GLN A 24 12.98 -2.37 4.72
CA GLN A 24 13.26 -2.69 3.33
C GLN A 24 12.27 -1.91 2.46
N ILE A 25 12.78 -0.99 1.66
CA ILE A 25 11.94 -0.08 0.84
C ILE A 25 12.08 -0.45 -0.63
N VAL A 26 10.95 -0.49 -1.34
CA VAL A 26 10.87 -0.58 -2.79
C VAL A 26 10.02 0.56 -3.34
N ALA A 27 10.40 1.14 -4.47
CA ALA A 27 9.58 2.12 -5.16
C ALA A 27 8.48 1.43 -5.98
N VAL A 28 7.24 1.94 -5.93
CA VAL A 28 6.12 1.49 -6.76
C VAL A 28 5.66 2.63 -7.64
N ILE A 29 5.69 2.41 -8.94
CA ILE A 29 5.29 3.38 -9.97
C ILE A 29 4.06 2.84 -10.68
N PRO A 30 2.84 3.34 -10.40
CA PRO A 30 1.67 3.09 -11.22
C PRO A 30 1.79 3.88 -12.53
N VAL A 31 1.61 3.22 -13.67
CA VAL A 31 1.68 3.86 -14.98
C VAL A 31 0.48 3.46 -15.85
N TYR A 32 -0.04 4.44 -16.58
CA TYR A 32 -1.05 4.24 -17.62
C TYR A 32 -0.86 5.27 -18.72
N ASP A 33 -0.54 4.82 -19.94
CA ASP A 33 -0.34 5.65 -21.14
C ASP A 33 0.54 6.91 -20.89
N GLN A 34 1.67 6.74 -20.18
CA GLN A 34 2.59 7.81 -19.79
C GLN A 34 4.05 7.48 -20.17
N PRO A 35 4.40 7.41 -21.46
CA PRO A 35 5.75 7.03 -21.87
C PRO A 35 6.79 8.14 -21.64
N ALA A 36 6.38 9.41 -21.69
CA ALA A 36 7.30 10.54 -21.83
C ALA A 36 8.29 10.70 -20.66
N LYS A 37 7.92 10.35 -19.44
CA LYS A 37 8.73 10.56 -18.23
C LYS A 37 9.07 9.29 -17.47
N LEU A 38 8.42 8.17 -17.77
CA LEU A 38 8.58 6.93 -17.03
C LEU A 38 10.05 6.48 -16.94
N GLU A 39 10.78 6.54 -18.04
CA GLU A 39 12.18 6.12 -18.08
C GLU A 39 13.05 6.99 -17.16
N SER A 40 12.91 8.31 -17.22
CA SER A 40 13.66 9.23 -16.35
C SER A 40 13.31 9.04 -14.86
N VAL A 41 12.04 8.75 -14.53
CA VAL A 41 11.60 8.43 -13.16
C VAL A 41 12.27 7.16 -12.66
N VAL A 42 12.27 6.09 -13.46
CA VAL A 42 12.93 4.82 -13.11
C VAL A 42 14.44 5.01 -12.94
N GLN A 43 15.08 5.74 -13.86
CA GLN A 43 16.53 6.02 -13.78
C GLN A 43 16.89 6.81 -12.52
N SER A 44 16.12 7.85 -12.17
CA SER A 44 16.34 8.64 -10.95
C SER A 44 16.25 7.78 -9.68
N LEU A 45 15.28 6.86 -9.62
CA LEU A 45 15.16 5.94 -8.47
C LEU A 45 16.31 4.93 -8.41
N ARG A 46 16.77 4.44 -9.56
CA ARG A 46 17.95 3.56 -9.62
C ARG A 46 19.24 4.25 -9.18
N GLN A 47 19.41 5.55 -9.51
CA GLN A 47 20.53 6.34 -9.00
C GLN A 47 20.53 6.46 -7.47
N LEU A 48 19.35 6.41 -6.86
CA LEU A 48 19.20 6.34 -5.40
C LEU A 48 19.32 4.91 -4.84
N ALA A 49 19.77 3.94 -5.65
CA ALA A 49 19.90 2.52 -5.30
C ALA A 49 18.59 1.88 -4.79
N LEU A 50 17.42 2.39 -5.22
CA LEU A 50 16.13 1.85 -4.85
C LEU A 50 15.68 0.79 -5.87
N PRO A 51 15.26 -0.39 -5.42
CA PRO A 51 14.53 -1.34 -6.25
C PRO A 51 13.19 -0.73 -6.68
N VAL A 52 12.73 -1.07 -7.89
CA VAL A 52 11.54 -0.49 -8.50
C VAL A 52 10.55 -1.57 -8.92
N ILE A 53 9.28 -1.36 -8.65
CA ILE A 53 8.17 -2.12 -9.21
C ILE A 53 7.35 -1.15 -10.08
N VAL A 54 7.37 -1.34 -11.38
CA VAL A 54 6.51 -0.64 -12.32
C VAL A 54 5.23 -1.46 -12.48
N VAL A 55 4.08 -0.86 -12.20
CA VAL A 55 2.78 -1.51 -12.42
C VAL A 55 2.07 -0.80 -13.57
N ASP A 56 2.09 -1.45 -14.70
CA ASP A 56 1.38 -1.01 -15.91
C ASP A 56 -0.10 -1.36 -15.79
N ASP A 57 -0.94 -0.34 -15.71
CA ASP A 57 -2.40 -0.45 -15.56
C ASP A 57 -3.12 -0.68 -16.90
N GLY A 58 -2.57 -1.56 -17.73
CA GLY A 58 -3.15 -1.90 -19.03
C GLY A 58 -2.95 -0.83 -20.08
N SER A 59 -1.74 -0.26 -20.18
CA SER A 59 -1.39 0.76 -21.16
C SER A 59 -1.37 0.21 -22.60
N HIS A 60 -1.54 1.13 -23.53
CA HIS A 60 -1.35 0.92 -24.96
C HIS A 60 0.13 1.17 -25.36
N GLU A 61 0.46 0.86 -26.61
CA GLU A 61 1.74 1.25 -27.17
C GLU A 61 1.82 2.80 -27.32
N PRO A 62 2.97 3.43 -27.09
CA PRO A 62 4.28 2.84 -26.86
C PRO A 62 4.62 2.56 -25.39
N THR A 63 3.74 2.88 -24.42
CA THR A 63 4.02 2.75 -22.98
C THR A 63 4.28 1.31 -22.58
N LYS A 64 3.54 0.38 -23.13
CA LYS A 64 3.67 -1.06 -22.82
C LYS A 64 5.04 -1.60 -23.21
N SER A 65 5.48 -1.34 -24.44
CA SER A 65 6.82 -1.73 -24.89
C SER A 65 7.94 -1.01 -24.12
N LEU A 66 7.71 0.22 -23.68
CA LEU A 66 8.64 0.92 -22.79
C LEU A 66 8.79 0.20 -21.45
N CYS A 67 7.68 -0.19 -20.81
CA CYS A 67 7.71 -0.96 -19.58
C CYS A 67 8.52 -2.25 -19.73
N ASP A 68 8.31 -3.01 -20.84
CA ASP A 68 9.06 -4.22 -21.13
C ASP A 68 10.57 -3.97 -21.23
N ARG A 69 10.99 -2.86 -21.87
CA ARG A 69 12.40 -2.48 -21.99
C ARG A 69 13.03 -2.06 -20.66
N LEU A 70 12.25 -1.52 -19.74
CA LEU A 70 12.74 -1.10 -18.42
C LEU A 70 12.97 -2.26 -17.46
N ALA A 71 12.47 -3.47 -17.78
CA ALA A 71 12.65 -4.65 -16.95
C ALA A 71 14.15 -4.97 -16.79
N ALA A 72 14.60 -5.07 -15.52
CA ALA A 72 15.99 -5.30 -15.14
C ALA A 72 16.04 -6.03 -13.79
N PRO A 73 17.18 -6.54 -13.33
CA PRO A 73 17.28 -7.23 -12.03
C PRO A 73 16.70 -6.44 -10.85
N GLN A 74 16.82 -5.11 -10.88
CA GLN A 74 16.28 -4.22 -9.84
C GLN A 74 14.97 -3.52 -10.23
N VAL A 75 14.42 -3.83 -11.42
CA VAL A 75 13.17 -3.24 -11.94
C VAL A 75 12.20 -4.36 -12.30
N LYS A 76 11.21 -4.58 -11.47
CA LYS A 76 10.14 -5.54 -11.73
C LYS A 76 9.00 -4.84 -12.46
N VAL A 77 8.59 -5.36 -13.61
CA VAL A 77 7.41 -4.88 -14.34
C VAL A 77 6.25 -5.86 -14.13
N ILE A 78 5.06 -5.31 -13.89
CA ILE A 78 3.81 -6.05 -13.74
C ILE A 78 2.76 -5.40 -14.63
N HIS A 79 2.25 -6.15 -15.61
CA HIS A 79 1.17 -5.69 -16.48
C HIS A 79 -0.18 -6.14 -15.97
N GLN A 80 -1.13 -5.20 -15.89
CA GLN A 80 -2.54 -5.51 -15.71
C GLN A 80 -3.22 -5.70 -17.08
N PRO A 81 -4.25 -6.54 -17.18
CA PRO A 81 -4.87 -6.85 -18.47
C PRO A 81 -5.64 -5.66 -19.07
N PHE A 82 -6.06 -4.71 -18.23
CA PHE A 82 -6.78 -3.49 -18.62
C PHE A 82 -6.70 -2.45 -17.50
N ASN A 83 -7.06 -1.19 -17.81
CA ASN A 83 -7.07 -0.08 -16.85
C ASN A 83 -8.09 -0.28 -15.72
N GLN A 84 -7.57 -0.55 -14.54
CA GLN A 84 -8.34 -0.69 -13.30
C GLN A 84 -8.29 0.58 -12.43
N GLY A 85 -7.37 1.48 -12.74
CA GLY A 85 -7.14 2.77 -12.09
C GLY A 85 -5.90 2.81 -11.20
N LYS A 86 -5.39 4.03 -10.97
CA LYS A 86 -4.16 4.28 -10.20
C LYS A 86 -4.12 3.51 -8.87
N GLY A 87 -5.19 3.61 -8.08
CA GLY A 87 -5.26 2.92 -6.80
C GLY A 87 -5.17 1.40 -6.91
N ALA A 88 -5.78 0.80 -7.96
CA ALA A 88 -5.65 -0.63 -8.21
C ALA A 88 -4.21 -1.03 -8.53
N ALA A 89 -3.51 -0.25 -9.35
CA ALA A 89 -2.10 -0.47 -9.68
C ALA A 89 -1.21 -0.35 -8.43
N VAL A 90 -1.45 0.64 -7.57
CA VAL A 90 -0.73 0.79 -6.30
C VAL A 90 -0.93 -0.42 -5.40
N ILE A 91 -2.18 -0.91 -5.25
CA ILE A 91 -2.48 -2.11 -4.45
C ILE A 91 -1.79 -3.36 -5.01
N VAL A 92 -1.72 -3.52 -6.33
CA VAL A 92 -0.95 -4.60 -6.97
C VAL A 92 0.52 -4.48 -6.63
N GLY A 93 1.08 -3.27 -6.68
CA GLY A 93 2.45 -2.98 -6.26
C GLY A 93 2.71 -3.32 -4.78
N PHE A 94 1.81 -2.96 -3.87
CA PHE A 94 1.92 -3.31 -2.44
C PHE A 94 1.96 -4.83 -2.24
N LYS A 95 1.07 -5.58 -2.88
CA LYS A 95 1.04 -7.04 -2.81
C LYS A 95 2.31 -7.69 -3.38
N ALA A 96 2.83 -7.13 -4.46
CA ALA A 96 4.09 -7.60 -5.04
C ALA A 96 5.27 -7.32 -4.12
N ALA A 97 5.33 -6.12 -3.52
CA ALA A 97 6.38 -5.73 -2.58
C ALA A 97 6.45 -6.67 -1.37
N VAL A 98 5.30 -7.01 -0.75
CA VAL A 98 5.28 -7.97 0.37
C VAL A 98 5.75 -9.36 -0.05
N ARG A 99 5.33 -9.87 -1.23
CA ARG A 99 5.80 -11.16 -1.72
C ARG A 99 7.32 -11.19 -1.96
N MET A 100 7.92 -10.03 -2.24
CA MET A 100 9.37 -9.86 -2.43
C MET A 100 10.12 -9.59 -1.12
N GLY A 101 9.43 -9.54 0.03
CA GLY A 101 10.03 -9.36 1.36
C GLY A 101 10.24 -7.91 1.79
N TYR A 102 9.72 -6.92 1.04
CA TYR A 102 9.79 -5.52 1.44
C TYR A 102 8.81 -5.20 2.56
N THR A 103 9.20 -4.28 3.43
CA THR A 103 8.37 -3.81 4.56
C THR A 103 7.70 -2.47 4.27
N HIS A 104 8.25 -1.69 3.33
CA HIS A 104 7.76 -0.36 2.98
C HIS A 104 7.72 -0.17 1.48
N VAL A 105 6.76 0.64 1.03
CA VAL A 105 6.67 1.07 -0.36
C VAL A 105 6.77 2.58 -0.45
N LEU A 106 7.69 3.06 -1.28
CA LEU A 106 7.69 4.41 -1.79
C LEU A 106 6.80 4.45 -3.03
N GLN A 107 5.58 4.98 -2.91
CA GLN A 107 4.75 5.32 -4.07
C GLN A 107 5.29 6.58 -4.73
N ILE A 108 5.35 6.59 -6.06
CA ILE A 108 5.68 7.77 -6.85
C ILE A 108 4.96 7.73 -8.20
N ASP A 109 4.49 8.88 -8.66
CA ASP A 109 3.78 8.98 -9.93
C ASP A 109 4.75 8.99 -11.13
N ALA A 110 4.31 8.43 -12.27
CA ALA A 110 5.12 8.29 -13.49
C ALA A 110 5.30 9.58 -14.28
N ASP A 111 4.67 10.69 -13.88
CA ASP A 111 4.60 11.95 -14.63
C ASP A 111 5.85 12.84 -14.50
N GLY A 112 6.75 12.50 -13.58
CA GLY A 112 8.00 13.23 -13.36
C GLY A 112 7.82 14.66 -12.85
N GLN A 113 6.68 15.00 -12.24
CA GLN A 113 6.41 16.34 -11.72
C GLN A 113 7.07 16.59 -10.35
N LEU A 114 7.48 15.54 -9.66
CA LEU A 114 8.00 15.60 -8.29
C LEU A 114 9.52 15.65 -8.28
N ASP A 115 10.08 16.49 -7.43
CA ASP A 115 11.52 16.57 -7.23
C ASP A 115 12.04 15.36 -6.43
N PHE A 116 12.91 14.57 -7.06
CA PHE A 116 13.53 13.39 -6.44
C PHE A 116 14.53 13.71 -5.34
N SER A 117 15.02 14.95 -5.24
CA SER A 117 15.92 15.38 -4.16
C SER A 117 15.31 15.23 -2.77
N ALA A 118 13.98 15.20 -2.67
CA ALA A 118 13.26 14.96 -1.43
C ALA A 118 13.28 13.48 -0.98
N VAL A 119 13.48 12.52 -1.90
CA VAL A 119 13.37 11.07 -1.62
C VAL A 119 14.31 10.60 -0.50
N PRO A 120 15.60 10.98 -0.45
CA PRO A 120 16.49 10.61 0.66
C PRO A 120 15.96 11.05 2.03
N ASN A 121 15.30 12.22 2.10
CA ASN A 121 14.72 12.72 3.34
C ASN A 121 13.48 11.90 3.76
N LEU A 122 12.62 11.51 2.79
CA LEU A 122 11.50 10.60 3.07
C LEU A 122 12.00 9.26 3.63
N ILE A 123 13.04 8.68 3.01
CA ILE A 123 13.65 7.41 3.45
C ILE A 123 14.19 7.54 4.87
N ARG A 124 14.96 8.60 5.17
CA ARG A 124 15.50 8.86 6.51
C ARG A 124 14.40 8.96 7.56
N LEU A 125 13.28 9.61 7.23
CA LEU A 125 12.13 9.72 8.14
C LEU A 125 11.43 8.36 8.31
N ALA A 126 11.28 7.57 7.25
CA ALA A 126 10.73 6.22 7.36
C ALA A 126 11.60 5.32 8.26
N GLN A 127 12.93 5.39 8.15
CA GLN A 127 13.86 4.69 9.05
C GLN A 127 13.74 5.15 10.50
N LYS A 128 13.51 6.46 10.73
CA LYS A 128 13.30 7.01 12.06
C LYS A 128 11.94 6.66 12.65
N PHE A 129 10.92 6.56 11.81
CA PHE A 129 9.51 6.34 12.18
C PHE A 129 8.90 5.20 11.35
N PRO A 130 9.29 3.94 11.56
CA PRO A 130 8.94 2.81 10.66
C PRO A 130 7.44 2.50 10.61
N HIS A 131 6.67 2.91 11.61
CA HIS A 131 5.20 2.71 11.62
C HIS A 131 4.43 3.95 11.15
N ALA A 132 5.12 5.02 10.73
CA ALA A 132 4.47 6.23 10.25
C ALA A 132 4.33 6.23 8.72
N LEU A 133 3.24 6.84 8.23
CA LEU A 133 3.11 7.24 6.84
C LEU A 133 3.94 8.50 6.60
N ILE A 134 4.90 8.44 5.68
CA ILE A 134 5.67 9.62 5.28
C ILE A 134 5.04 10.21 4.01
N CYS A 135 4.59 11.46 4.06
CA CYS A 135 3.90 12.14 2.97
C CYS A 135 4.73 13.28 2.41
N GLY A 136 4.86 13.36 1.10
CA GLY A 136 5.29 14.56 0.43
C GLY A 136 4.22 15.66 0.54
N THR A 137 4.64 16.88 0.85
CA THR A 137 3.78 18.07 0.85
C THR A 137 4.21 18.98 -0.29
N PRO A 138 3.41 19.07 -1.37
CA PRO A 138 3.79 19.83 -2.55
C PRO A 138 4.03 21.31 -2.25
N GLN A 139 5.19 21.82 -2.67
CA GLN A 139 5.49 23.24 -2.74
C GLN A 139 5.30 23.65 -4.20
N PHE A 140 4.20 24.32 -4.47
CA PHE A 140 3.85 24.74 -5.83
C PHE A 140 4.55 26.02 -6.19
N ASP A 141 5.19 26.02 -7.35
CA ASP A 141 5.69 27.22 -8.01
C ASP A 141 4.57 28.01 -8.72
N ALA A 142 4.96 29.04 -9.49
CA ALA A 142 4.04 29.85 -10.27
C ALA A 142 3.39 29.09 -11.45
N SER A 143 3.94 27.94 -11.86
CA SER A 143 3.45 27.15 -13.00
C SER A 143 2.15 26.39 -12.68
N ALA A 144 1.83 26.22 -11.40
CA ALA A 144 0.69 25.40 -10.98
C ALA A 144 -0.66 26.09 -11.24
N PRO A 145 -1.57 25.46 -12.02
CA PRO A 145 -2.88 26.04 -12.34
C PRO A 145 -3.72 26.33 -11.08
N PRO A 146 -4.36 27.52 -10.98
CA PRO A 146 -5.15 27.90 -9.81
C PRO A 146 -6.27 26.91 -9.49
N ALA A 147 -6.94 26.38 -10.49
CA ALA A 147 -8.01 25.38 -10.32
C ALA A 147 -7.52 24.11 -9.61
N ARG A 148 -6.29 23.64 -9.93
CA ARG A 148 -5.70 22.49 -9.24
C ARG A 148 -5.38 22.78 -7.77
N LYS A 149 -4.84 23.97 -7.49
CA LYS A 149 -4.57 24.42 -6.12
C LYS A 149 -5.86 24.47 -5.30
N TRP A 150 -6.94 24.99 -5.90
CA TRP A 150 -8.24 25.07 -5.24
C TRP A 150 -8.86 23.69 -5.00
N GLY A 151 -8.90 22.82 -5.99
CA GLY A 151 -9.41 21.45 -5.86
C GLY A 151 -8.68 20.65 -4.76
N ARG A 152 -7.34 20.80 -4.66
CA ARG A 152 -6.56 20.21 -3.55
C ARG A 152 -6.96 20.75 -2.18
N ARG A 153 -7.18 22.06 -2.06
CA ARG A 153 -7.63 22.67 -0.79
C ARG A 153 -8.97 22.10 -0.35
N VAL A 154 -9.92 21.96 -1.27
CA VAL A 154 -11.24 21.36 -0.98
C VAL A 154 -11.09 19.91 -0.54
N THR A 155 -10.30 19.10 -1.26
CA THR A 155 -10.04 17.70 -0.88
C THR A 155 -9.33 17.61 0.46
N ASN A 156 -8.33 18.44 0.73
CA ASN A 156 -7.62 18.47 2.01
C ASN A 156 -8.54 18.85 3.16
N PHE A 157 -9.41 19.83 2.97
CA PHE A 157 -10.44 20.20 3.96
C PHE A 157 -11.33 19.00 4.30
N TRP A 158 -11.90 18.32 3.30
CA TRP A 158 -12.74 17.16 3.54
C TRP A 158 -11.99 15.97 4.15
N CYS A 159 -10.72 15.77 3.77
CA CYS A 159 -9.89 14.77 4.43
C CYS A 159 -9.64 15.10 5.91
N SER A 160 -9.45 16.38 6.24
CA SER A 160 -9.30 16.83 7.62
C SER A 160 -10.57 16.59 8.44
N VAL A 161 -11.73 16.93 7.89
CA VAL A 161 -13.05 16.65 8.50
C VAL A 161 -13.21 15.13 8.70
N ASN A 162 -13.06 14.34 7.64
CA ASN A 162 -13.27 12.90 7.70
C ASN A 162 -12.30 12.17 8.62
N SER A 163 -11.06 12.63 8.73
CA SER A 163 -10.06 12.04 9.60
C SER A 163 -10.07 12.62 11.02
N LEU A 164 -10.79 13.73 11.24
CA LEU A 164 -10.71 14.57 12.45
C LEU A 164 -9.26 14.99 12.75
N SER A 165 -8.41 15.21 11.73
CA SER A 165 -6.97 15.45 11.89
C SER A 165 -6.46 16.52 10.93
N LEU A 166 -5.52 17.31 11.42
CA LEU A 166 -4.75 18.29 10.64
C LEU A 166 -3.27 17.88 10.49
N SER A 167 -2.93 16.62 10.79
CA SER A 167 -1.54 16.18 10.85
C SER A 167 -0.87 15.95 9.49
N PHE A 168 -1.62 15.97 8.38
CA PHE A 168 -1.08 15.79 7.03
C PHE A 168 -1.04 17.12 6.26
N GLY A 169 -0.06 17.26 5.36
CA GLY A 169 0.08 18.46 4.54
C GLY A 169 -0.74 18.42 3.25
N ASP A 170 -0.79 17.26 2.58
CA ASP A 170 -1.54 17.07 1.33
C ASP A 170 -2.07 15.65 1.18
N ALA A 171 -3.37 15.54 0.86
CA ALA A 171 -4.06 14.28 0.69
C ALA A 171 -3.96 13.69 -0.73
N MET A 172 -3.52 14.45 -1.70
CA MET A 172 -3.47 14.06 -3.12
C MET A 172 -2.05 13.89 -3.68
N CYS A 173 -1.02 14.13 -2.85
CA CYS A 173 0.37 13.92 -3.28
C CYS A 173 0.63 12.43 -3.44
N GLY A 174 1.13 12.03 -4.62
CA GLY A 174 1.47 10.63 -4.91
C GLY A 174 2.86 10.22 -4.39
N LEU A 175 3.64 11.12 -3.78
CA LEU A 175 4.93 10.78 -3.19
C LEU A 175 4.75 10.44 -1.72
N ARG A 176 4.76 9.14 -1.38
CA ARG A 176 4.54 8.66 -0.02
C ARG A 176 5.32 7.40 0.27
N ILE A 177 5.81 7.24 1.51
CA ILE A 177 6.29 5.95 2.00
C ILE A 177 5.26 5.37 2.95
N TYR A 178 4.74 4.21 2.59
CA TYR A 178 3.75 3.45 3.36
C TYR A 178 4.40 2.33 4.15
N PRO A 179 4.09 2.16 5.44
CA PRO A 179 4.31 0.90 6.14
C PRO A 179 3.32 -0.14 5.58
N LEU A 180 3.85 -1.20 4.94
CA LEU A 180 3.04 -2.14 4.16
C LEU A 180 2.04 -2.92 5.01
N ASP A 181 2.40 -3.28 6.25
CA ASP A 181 1.49 -4.01 7.15
C ASP A 181 0.18 -3.25 7.36
N SER A 182 0.29 -1.95 7.68
CA SER A 182 -0.89 -1.10 7.90
C SER A 182 -1.64 -0.80 6.61
N ALA A 183 -0.91 -0.53 5.51
CA ALA A 183 -1.51 -0.17 4.23
C ALA A 183 -2.27 -1.35 3.62
N LEU A 184 -1.70 -2.57 3.64
CA LEU A 184 -2.36 -3.77 3.13
C LEU A 184 -3.53 -4.20 3.99
N ALA A 185 -3.41 -4.14 5.32
CA ALA A 185 -4.52 -4.44 6.22
C ALA A 185 -5.76 -3.57 5.90
N ILE A 186 -5.55 -2.29 5.56
CA ILE A 186 -6.64 -1.41 5.12
C ILE A 186 -7.19 -1.82 3.75
N CYS A 187 -6.31 -2.10 2.78
CA CYS A 187 -6.74 -2.47 1.43
C CYS A 187 -7.52 -3.80 1.39
N GLU A 188 -7.25 -4.72 2.32
CA GLU A 188 -7.90 -6.03 2.41
C GLU A 188 -9.21 -5.98 3.20
N ASN A 189 -9.26 -5.21 4.29
CA ASN A 189 -10.40 -5.15 5.19
C ASN A 189 -11.40 -4.02 4.87
N ALA A 190 -11.07 -3.10 3.95
CA ALA A 190 -11.94 -2.00 3.58
C ALA A 190 -12.22 -1.96 2.09
N ARG A 191 -13.44 -1.54 1.74
CA ARG A 191 -13.80 -1.22 0.35
C ARG A 191 -13.20 0.14 0.01
N ILE A 192 -11.97 0.15 -0.54
CA ILE A 192 -11.24 1.36 -0.92
C ILE A 192 -11.39 1.65 -2.41
N GLY A 193 -11.39 2.93 -2.78
CA GLY A 193 -11.41 3.38 -4.16
C GLY A 193 -10.19 2.92 -4.95
N ARG A 194 -10.38 2.68 -6.25
CA ARG A 194 -9.31 2.10 -7.10
C ARG A 194 -8.72 3.09 -8.10
N ARG A 195 -9.24 4.32 -8.18
CA ARG A 195 -8.78 5.35 -9.13
C ARG A 195 -8.13 6.52 -8.38
N MET A 196 -8.42 7.76 -8.80
CA MET A 196 -7.82 8.96 -8.20
C MET A 196 -8.25 9.22 -6.76
N GLU A 197 -9.37 8.67 -6.32
CA GLU A 197 -9.86 8.74 -4.94
C GLU A 197 -9.04 7.88 -3.96
N PHE A 198 -8.15 7.01 -4.45
CA PHE A 198 -7.36 6.12 -3.60
C PHE A 198 -6.47 6.87 -2.61
N ASP A 199 -5.67 7.84 -3.11
CA ASP A 199 -4.68 8.54 -2.29
C ASP A 199 -5.29 9.30 -1.09
N PRO A 200 -6.39 10.08 -1.23
CA PRO A 200 -7.06 10.68 -0.09
C PRO A 200 -7.78 9.66 0.80
N GLU A 201 -8.36 8.61 0.23
CA GLU A 201 -9.07 7.60 1.02
C GLU A 201 -8.16 6.78 1.91
N ILE A 202 -7.04 6.27 1.38
CA ILE A 202 -6.09 5.48 2.17
C ILE A 202 -5.47 6.30 3.29
N LEU A 203 -5.19 7.60 3.06
CA LEU A 203 -4.70 8.51 4.08
C LEU A 203 -5.68 8.62 5.26
N VAL A 204 -6.97 8.89 4.98
CA VAL A 204 -8.00 9.00 6.03
C VAL A 204 -8.12 7.70 6.81
N ARG A 205 -8.11 6.56 6.14
CA ARG A 205 -8.22 5.24 6.80
C ARG A 205 -7.00 4.89 7.64
N LEU A 206 -5.80 5.25 7.20
CA LEU A 206 -4.58 5.10 7.99
C LEU A 206 -4.62 5.95 9.25
N LEU A 207 -5.11 7.19 9.15
CA LEU A 207 -5.32 8.07 10.30
C LEU A 207 -6.36 7.49 11.29
N TRP A 208 -7.43 6.86 10.80
CA TRP A 208 -8.38 6.13 11.66
C TRP A 208 -7.76 4.90 12.34
N ALA A 209 -6.81 4.25 11.68
CA ALA A 209 -6.05 3.14 12.26
C ALA A 209 -4.96 3.59 13.25
N GLY A 210 -4.83 4.90 13.51
CA GLY A 210 -3.84 5.45 14.44
C GLY A 210 -2.44 5.61 13.85
N VAL A 211 -2.26 5.42 12.53
CA VAL A 211 -0.97 5.61 11.86
C VAL A 211 -0.62 7.09 11.87
N ARG A 212 0.54 7.43 12.42
CA ARG A 212 1.06 8.80 12.43
C ARG A 212 1.51 9.22 11.04
N VAL A 213 1.34 10.51 10.72
CA VAL A 213 1.81 11.08 9.45
C VAL A 213 3.01 12.00 9.72
N LYS A 214 4.03 11.91 8.88
CA LYS A 214 5.18 12.82 8.83
C LYS A 214 5.22 13.47 7.45
N ASN A 215 5.34 14.78 7.43
CA ASN A 215 5.31 15.57 6.20
C ASN A 215 6.71 15.98 5.78
N VAL A 216 6.98 15.95 4.47
CA VAL A 216 8.23 16.41 3.85
C VAL A 216 7.88 17.40 2.74
N PRO A 217 8.38 18.62 2.75
CA PRO A 217 8.17 19.54 1.63
C PRO A 217 8.84 18.98 0.38
N VAL A 218 8.12 19.03 -0.76
CA VAL A 218 8.58 18.53 -2.05
C VAL A 218 8.27 19.56 -3.11
N ALA A 219 9.29 20.01 -3.84
CA ALA A 219 9.09 20.90 -4.97
C ALA A 219 8.32 20.19 -6.08
N VAL A 220 7.35 20.87 -6.67
CA VAL A 220 6.53 20.33 -7.76
C VAL A 220 6.55 21.30 -8.93
N THR A 221 6.99 20.81 -10.08
CA THR A 221 7.02 21.58 -11.33
C THR A 221 6.04 20.97 -12.31
N TYR A 222 5.18 21.82 -12.87
CA TYR A 222 4.22 21.40 -13.91
C TYR A 222 4.83 21.65 -15.29
N PRO A 223 5.23 20.59 -16.04
CA PRO A 223 5.67 20.76 -17.41
C PRO A 223 4.50 21.23 -18.28
N LYS A 224 4.78 22.13 -19.23
CA LYS A 224 3.75 22.68 -20.13
C LYS A 224 3.09 21.59 -21.00
N ASP A 225 3.83 20.52 -21.28
CA ASP A 225 3.40 19.41 -22.15
C ASP A 225 2.93 18.17 -21.36
N GLY A 226 2.59 18.33 -20.06
CA GLY A 226 2.19 17.22 -19.21
C GLY A 226 0.80 16.69 -19.56
N VAL A 227 0.70 15.41 -19.91
CA VAL A 227 -0.58 14.72 -20.13
C VAL A 227 -1.22 14.43 -18.78
N SER A 228 -2.44 14.92 -18.55
CA SER A 228 -3.21 14.63 -17.35
C SER A 228 -4.34 13.65 -17.67
N HIS A 229 -4.34 12.49 -17.02
CA HIS A 229 -5.42 11.51 -17.13
C HIS A 229 -6.60 11.78 -16.16
N TYR A 230 -6.58 12.92 -15.48
CA TYR A 230 -7.69 13.35 -14.63
C TYR A 230 -8.90 13.74 -15.48
N ALA A 231 -10.01 12.99 -15.31
CA ALA A 231 -11.28 13.29 -15.95
C ALA A 231 -12.14 14.18 -15.00
N PRO A 232 -12.22 15.52 -15.24
CA PRO A 232 -12.69 16.48 -14.23
C PRO A 232 -14.05 16.10 -13.64
N PHE A 233 -15.04 15.77 -14.47
CA PHE A 233 -16.37 15.43 -13.99
C PHE A 233 -16.41 14.06 -13.29
N LYS A 234 -15.89 13.01 -13.94
CA LYS A 234 -15.95 11.63 -13.41
C LYS A 234 -15.15 11.46 -12.12
N ASP A 235 -13.95 12.03 -12.07
CA ASP A 235 -13.09 11.88 -10.89
C ASP A 235 -13.55 12.78 -9.75
N THR A 236 -14.08 13.99 -10.04
CA THR A 236 -14.71 14.82 -8.99
C THR A 236 -15.92 14.13 -8.38
N MET A 237 -16.79 13.51 -9.18
CA MET A 237 -17.93 12.73 -8.66
C MET A 237 -17.47 11.55 -7.79
N ARG A 238 -16.43 10.83 -8.20
CA ARG A 238 -15.87 9.73 -7.38
C ARG A 238 -15.28 10.21 -6.07
N ILE A 239 -14.51 11.30 -6.11
CA ILE A 239 -13.92 11.92 -4.91
C ILE A 239 -15.03 12.43 -3.98
N SER A 240 -16.06 13.09 -4.50
CA SER A 240 -17.21 13.56 -3.71
C SER A 240 -17.96 12.40 -3.06
N TRP A 241 -18.23 11.33 -3.81
CA TRP A 241 -18.85 10.11 -3.28
C TRP A 241 -17.99 9.45 -2.21
N MET A 242 -16.67 9.38 -2.43
CA MET A 242 -15.72 8.88 -1.45
C MET A 242 -15.78 9.68 -0.15
N HIS A 243 -15.78 11.03 -0.22
CA HIS A 243 -15.89 11.89 0.95
C HIS A 243 -17.21 11.69 1.70
N SER A 244 -18.34 11.60 0.97
CA SER A 244 -19.65 11.35 1.59
C SER A 244 -19.69 10.01 2.33
N ARG A 245 -19.16 8.96 1.71
CA ARG A 245 -19.06 7.64 2.33
C ARG A 245 -18.14 7.64 3.56
N LEU A 246 -17.01 8.33 3.48
CA LEU A 246 -16.08 8.46 4.63
C LEU A 246 -16.69 9.27 5.75
N PHE A 247 -17.46 10.32 5.42
CA PHE A 247 -18.14 11.15 6.42
C PHE A 247 -19.16 10.32 7.23
N LEU A 248 -19.99 9.53 6.57
CA LEU A 248 -20.92 8.64 7.25
C LEU A 248 -20.19 7.60 8.13
N GLN A 249 -19.09 7.02 7.63
CA GLN A 249 -18.27 6.08 8.40
C GLN A 249 -17.55 6.77 9.57
N MET A 250 -17.12 8.02 9.41
CA MET A 250 -16.51 8.82 10.47
C MET A 250 -17.51 9.08 11.58
N ALA A 251 -18.74 9.46 11.25
CA ALA A 251 -19.78 9.76 12.24
C ALA A 251 -20.01 8.56 13.18
N THR A 252 -20.04 7.33 12.64
CA THR A 252 -20.18 6.11 13.46
C THR A 252 -18.93 5.75 14.27
N ARG A 253 -17.75 6.16 13.80
CA ARG A 253 -16.45 5.88 14.45
C ARG A 253 -15.96 7.01 15.36
N MET A 254 -16.60 8.18 15.32
CA MET A 254 -16.18 9.39 16.05
C MET A 254 -15.91 9.14 17.55
N PRO A 255 -16.75 8.41 18.29
CA PRO A 255 -16.49 8.16 19.72
C PRO A 255 -15.16 7.40 19.91
N ILE A 256 -14.90 6.37 19.10
CA ILE A 256 -13.68 5.56 19.18
C ILE A 256 -12.45 6.36 18.79
N ILE A 257 -12.54 7.17 17.72
CA ILE A 257 -11.43 8.02 17.25
C ILE A 257 -11.08 9.08 18.30
N LEU A 258 -12.06 9.73 18.89
CA LEU A 258 -11.85 10.72 19.96
C LEU A 258 -11.29 10.08 21.22
N TRP A 259 -11.85 8.94 21.63
CA TRP A 259 -11.36 8.18 22.78
C TRP A 259 -9.89 7.81 22.63
N SER A 260 -9.51 7.21 21.48
CA SER A 260 -8.12 6.82 21.21
C SER A 260 -7.14 8.00 21.25
N ARG A 261 -7.60 9.21 20.89
CA ARG A 261 -6.76 10.42 20.93
C ARG A 261 -6.64 11.02 22.32
N ILE A 262 -7.71 11.01 23.10
CA ILE A 262 -7.74 11.58 24.47
C ILE A 262 -6.92 10.70 25.41
N PHE A 263 -7.05 9.39 25.30
CA PHE A 263 -6.39 8.42 26.18
C PHE A 263 -5.06 7.91 25.65
N GLY A 264 -4.53 8.49 24.55
CA GLY A 264 -3.19 8.20 24.05
C GLY A 264 -3.01 6.77 23.52
N TRP A 265 -4.11 6.08 23.15
CA TRP A 265 -4.02 4.76 22.53
C TRP A 265 -3.57 4.90 21.08
N THR A 266 -2.34 5.40 20.93
CA THR A 266 -1.62 5.33 19.66
C THR A 266 -1.02 3.93 19.56
N ALA A 267 -1.02 3.34 18.36
CA ALA A 267 -0.44 2.03 18.08
C ALA A 267 1.10 2.03 18.14
N GLU A 268 1.69 2.78 19.06
CA GLU A 268 3.07 2.62 19.49
C GLU A 268 3.09 1.58 20.62
N CYS A 269 2.84 0.32 20.29
CA CYS A 269 3.46 -0.74 21.03
C CYS A 269 4.95 -0.71 20.64
N GLU A 270 5.78 -0.08 21.45
CA GLU A 270 7.17 -0.46 21.58
C GLU A 270 7.17 -1.89 22.18
N CYS A 271 6.82 -2.88 21.35
CA CYS A 271 7.05 -4.26 21.71
C CYS A 271 8.56 -4.48 21.63
N PRO A 272 9.25 -4.73 22.76
CA PRO A 272 10.61 -5.21 22.71
C PRO A 272 10.58 -6.53 21.95
N SER A 273 11.32 -6.58 20.84
CA SER A 273 11.43 -7.71 19.95
C SER A 273 11.96 -8.92 20.70
N SER A 274 11.12 -9.85 21.12
CA SER A 274 11.54 -11.25 21.29
C SER A 274 10.42 -12.25 21.64
N SER A 275 9.13 -11.92 21.59
CA SER A 275 8.14 -12.99 21.65
C SER A 275 6.95 -12.70 20.72
N LYS A 276 6.86 -13.46 19.62
CA LYS A 276 5.72 -13.51 18.68
C LYS A 276 4.43 -14.05 19.31
N LYS A 277 4.31 -14.08 20.64
CA LYS A 277 3.13 -14.58 21.35
C LYS A 277 2.65 -13.52 22.33
N SER A 278 1.59 -12.83 21.94
CA SER A 278 0.83 -11.86 22.75
C SER A 278 1.11 -10.40 22.51
N CYS A 279 0.73 -9.91 21.34
CA CYS A 279 0.53 -8.48 21.16
C CYS A 279 -0.90 -8.14 21.59
N CYS A 280 -1.06 -7.43 22.70
CA CYS A 280 -2.34 -7.06 23.30
C CYS A 280 -3.16 -6.03 22.48
N CYS A 281 -2.70 -5.65 21.29
CA CYS A 281 -3.26 -4.55 20.50
C CYS A 281 -4.04 -4.99 19.25
N MET A 282 -4.25 -6.29 19.04
CA MET A 282 -5.15 -6.75 17.99
C MET A 282 -6.48 -7.24 18.59
N PRO A 283 -7.64 -6.84 18.04
CA PRO A 283 -8.87 -7.53 18.33
C PRO A 283 -8.69 -9.00 17.93
N LYS A 284 -9.04 -9.91 18.83
CA LYS A 284 -8.94 -11.36 18.63
C LYS A 284 -9.82 -11.78 17.46
N GLY A 285 -9.23 -11.87 16.27
CA GLY A 285 -9.82 -12.36 15.03
C GLY A 285 -8.87 -13.36 14.40
N LYS A 286 -9.17 -14.63 14.62
CA LYS A 286 -8.79 -15.89 13.95
C LYS A 286 -7.41 -15.96 13.26
N THR A 287 -6.57 -16.81 13.82
CA THR A 287 -5.28 -17.29 13.32
C THR A 287 -5.39 -17.92 11.92
N ALA A 288 -4.56 -17.41 10.99
CA ALA A 288 -4.33 -18.08 9.71
C ALA A 288 -3.41 -19.32 9.87
N PRO A 289 -3.59 -20.39 9.09
CA PRO A 289 -2.81 -21.62 9.22
C PRO A 289 -1.35 -21.40 8.78
N GLN A 290 -0.44 -21.93 9.58
CA GLN A 290 1.00 -21.95 9.31
C GLN A 290 1.30 -22.93 8.19
N SER A 291 1.83 -22.47 7.05
CA SER A 291 2.50 -23.32 6.08
C SER A 291 3.95 -23.56 6.50
N LYS A 292 4.32 -24.83 6.59
CA LYS A 292 5.67 -25.31 6.92
C LYS A 292 6.66 -24.91 5.84
N ALA A 293 7.79 -24.30 6.24
CA ALA A 293 8.91 -24.00 5.37
C ALA A 293 9.67 -25.27 4.98
N PRO A 294 10.11 -25.43 3.74
CA PRO A 294 11.04 -26.51 3.37
C PRO A 294 12.49 -26.12 3.68
N LYS A 295 13.24 -27.13 4.13
CA LYS A 295 14.64 -27.08 4.51
C LYS A 295 15.58 -26.75 3.33
N THR A 296 16.63 -26.01 3.65
CA THR A 296 17.83 -25.69 2.89
C THR A 296 18.38 -26.82 2.04
N ALA A 297 18.66 -26.52 0.76
CA ALA A 297 19.60 -27.25 -0.07
C ALA A 297 20.64 -26.28 -0.68
N GLN A 298 21.91 -26.68 -0.64
CA GLN A 298 23.10 -25.97 -1.10
C GLN A 298 23.14 -25.78 -2.63
N PRO A 299 23.90 -24.82 -3.16
CA PRO A 299 23.92 -24.52 -4.59
C PRO A 299 24.85 -25.48 -5.34
N ALA A 300 24.29 -26.12 -6.37
CA ALA A 300 25.06 -26.86 -7.38
C ALA A 300 25.19 -26.01 -8.66
N ALA A 301 26.34 -26.21 -9.34
CA ALA A 301 26.85 -25.44 -10.46
C ALA A 301 25.89 -25.34 -11.66
N SER A 302 26.01 -24.18 -12.34
CA SER A 302 25.24 -23.81 -13.55
C SER A 302 25.55 -24.66 -14.77
N PRO A 303 24.54 -25.08 -15.54
CA PRO A 303 24.73 -25.38 -16.96
C PRO A 303 24.19 -24.25 -17.86
N VAL A 304 24.91 -24.08 -18.96
CA VAL A 304 24.70 -23.15 -20.08
C VAL A 304 23.27 -23.20 -20.61
N LYS A 305 22.64 -22.01 -20.77
CA LYS A 305 21.31 -21.86 -21.36
C LYS A 305 21.32 -22.00 -22.89
N PRO A 306 20.39 -22.79 -23.48
CA PRO A 306 20.04 -22.63 -24.88
C PRO A 306 19.25 -21.37 -25.14
N GLN A 307 19.57 -20.65 -26.21
CA GLN A 307 18.82 -19.47 -26.67
C GLN A 307 17.37 -19.84 -27.03
N ALA A 308 16.40 -19.33 -26.27
CA ALA A 308 14.99 -19.47 -26.61
C ALA A 308 14.64 -18.50 -27.76
N LYS A 309 14.14 -19.06 -28.87
CA LYS A 309 13.51 -18.29 -29.94
C LYS A 309 12.34 -17.49 -29.40
N ALA A 310 12.32 -16.18 -29.72
CA ALA A 310 11.26 -15.29 -29.34
C ALA A 310 9.89 -15.80 -29.82
N ALA A 311 8.93 -15.92 -28.90
CA ALA A 311 7.56 -16.28 -29.23
C ALA A 311 6.89 -15.14 -30.04
N PRO A 312 5.98 -15.42 -30.99
CA PRO A 312 5.33 -14.41 -31.80
C PRO A 312 4.50 -13.47 -30.91
N LYS A 313 4.69 -12.18 -31.10
CA LYS A 313 3.95 -11.13 -30.39
C LYS A 313 2.46 -11.22 -30.74
N ARG A 314 1.59 -11.36 -29.74
CA ARG A 314 0.15 -11.22 -29.95
C ARG A 314 -0.18 -9.79 -30.39
N PRO A 315 -1.11 -9.60 -31.36
CA PRO A 315 -1.56 -8.27 -31.74
C PRO A 315 -2.25 -7.56 -30.56
N PRO A 316 -2.27 -6.22 -30.53
CA PRO A 316 -2.97 -5.49 -29.49
C PRO A 316 -4.46 -5.82 -29.50
N MET A 317 -5.06 -5.96 -28.32
CA MET A 317 -6.48 -6.27 -28.16
C MET A 317 -7.32 -5.09 -28.70
N THR A 318 -8.36 -5.42 -29.45
CA THR A 318 -9.33 -4.44 -29.93
C THR A 318 -10.15 -3.84 -28.76
N PRO A 319 -10.80 -2.68 -28.94
CA PRO A 319 -11.69 -2.11 -27.91
C PRO A 319 -12.77 -3.09 -27.43
N GLU A 320 -13.30 -3.92 -28.33
CA GLU A 320 -14.31 -4.93 -28.00
C GLU A 320 -13.73 -6.09 -27.18
N GLU A 321 -12.54 -6.57 -27.52
CA GLU A 321 -11.84 -7.60 -26.75
C GLU A 321 -11.49 -7.09 -25.34
N ASN A 322 -11.12 -5.84 -25.22
CA ASN A 322 -10.83 -5.21 -23.93
C ASN A 322 -12.10 -5.10 -23.06
N GLU A 323 -13.23 -4.75 -23.67
CA GLU A 323 -14.52 -4.72 -22.97
C GLU A 323 -14.99 -6.13 -22.57
N ARG A 324 -14.79 -7.13 -23.43
CA ARG A 324 -15.07 -8.54 -23.12
C ARG A 324 -14.21 -9.07 -21.98
N ALA A 325 -12.91 -8.73 -21.97
CA ALA A 325 -12.00 -9.06 -20.87
C ALA A 325 -12.43 -8.40 -19.54
N ARG A 326 -12.89 -7.14 -19.59
CA ARG A 326 -13.46 -6.44 -18.42
C ARG A 326 -14.68 -7.14 -17.86
N ARG A 327 -15.62 -7.53 -18.72
CA ARG A 327 -16.85 -8.25 -18.31
C ARG A 327 -16.51 -9.60 -17.71
N ALA A 328 -15.61 -10.36 -18.34
CA ALA A 328 -15.15 -11.67 -17.83
C ALA A 328 -14.46 -11.53 -16.45
N PHE A 329 -13.60 -10.53 -16.29
CA PHE A 329 -12.93 -10.27 -15.00
C PHE A 329 -13.93 -9.84 -13.91
N HIS A 330 -14.91 -9.02 -14.26
CA HIS A 330 -15.97 -8.63 -13.32
C HIS A 330 -16.79 -9.85 -12.88
N ALA A 331 -17.19 -10.70 -13.83
CA ALA A 331 -17.92 -11.95 -13.55
C ALA A 331 -17.10 -12.89 -12.64
N ALA A 332 -15.81 -13.08 -12.91
CA ALA A 332 -14.92 -13.88 -12.08
C ALA A 332 -14.75 -13.30 -10.66
N THR A 333 -14.68 -11.98 -10.54
CA THR A 333 -14.60 -11.29 -9.24
C THR A 333 -15.89 -11.46 -8.42
N VAL A 334 -17.04 -11.39 -9.08
CA VAL A 334 -18.36 -11.62 -8.44
C VAL A 334 -18.48 -13.09 -8.00
N ALA A 335 -18.11 -14.03 -8.87
CA ALA A 335 -18.12 -15.46 -8.57
C ALA A 335 -17.22 -15.80 -7.36
N LYS A 336 -16.01 -15.25 -7.32
CA LYS A 336 -15.10 -15.42 -6.17
C LYS A 336 -15.71 -14.88 -4.88
N ARG A 337 -16.31 -13.69 -4.92
CA ARG A 337 -16.96 -13.09 -3.73
C ARG A 337 -18.13 -13.93 -3.23
N ASN A 338 -18.92 -14.52 -4.14
CA ASN A 338 -20.02 -15.39 -3.78
C ASN A 338 -19.51 -16.71 -3.19
N ALA A 339 -18.42 -17.28 -3.71
CA ALA A 339 -17.77 -18.44 -3.14
C ALA A 339 -17.22 -18.16 -1.73
N ASP A 340 -16.54 -17.00 -1.53
CA ASP A 340 -16.04 -16.60 -0.20
C ASP A 340 -17.17 -16.40 0.81
N ARG A 341 -18.34 -15.88 0.37
CA ARG A 341 -19.54 -15.78 1.24
C ARG A 341 -20.15 -17.12 1.57
N ALA A 342 -20.24 -18.03 0.60
CA ALA A 342 -20.74 -19.37 0.83
C ALA A 342 -19.86 -20.15 1.80
N LEU A 343 -18.54 -20.03 1.69
CA LEU A 343 -17.59 -20.62 2.64
C LEU A 343 -17.79 -20.05 4.05
N ALA A 344 -17.92 -18.73 4.18
CA ALA A 344 -18.17 -18.09 5.47
C ALA A 344 -19.51 -18.53 6.11
N GLN A 345 -20.56 -18.78 5.30
CA GLN A 345 -21.83 -19.33 5.78
C GLN A 345 -21.68 -20.76 6.28
N ILE A 346 -20.99 -21.62 5.53
CA ILE A 346 -20.72 -23.01 5.93
C ILE A 346 -19.90 -23.06 7.23
N GLU A 347 -18.89 -22.18 7.37
CA GLU A 347 -18.12 -22.08 8.61
C GLU A 347 -18.99 -21.61 9.78
N GLN A 348 -19.91 -20.67 9.57
CA GLN A 348 -20.85 -20.20 10.60
C GLN A 348 -21.83 -21.29 11.01
N GLU A 349 -22.42 -22.01 10.06
CA GLU A 349 -23.33 -23.14 10.32
C GLU A 349 -22.62 -24.31 11.04
N ALA A 350 -21.33 -24.50 10.80
CA ALA A 350 -20.52 -25.50 11.50
C ALA A 350 -20.26 -25.11 12.96
N VAL A 351 -20.17 -23.82 13.26
CA VAL A 351 -20.02 -23.29 14.64
C VAL A 351 -21.33 -23.31 15.38
N ASP A 352 -22.45 -23.07 14.70
CA ASP A 352 -23.79 -22.97 15.32
C ASP A 352 -24.48 -24.33 15.47
N ARG A 353 -23.91 -25.46 15.00
CA ARG A 353 -24.43 -26.81 15.28
C ARG A 353 -24.24 -27.12 16.75
N PRO A 354 -25.35 -27.31 17.54
CA PRO A 354 -25.22 -27.76 18.90
C PRO A 354 -24.55 -29.14 18.92
N GLY A 355 -23.47 -29.22 19.67
CA GLY A 355 -22.72 -30.47 19.84
C GLY A 355 -23.71 -31.58 20.28
N SER A 356 -23.75 -32.65 19.52
CA SER A 356 -24.39 -33.89 19.97
C SER A 356 -23.53 -34.43 21.11
N SER A 357 -23.83 -33.91 22.31
CA SER A 357 -23.38 -34.54 23.53
C SER A 357 -24.25 -35.77 23.70
N ASP A 358 -23.56 -36.88 23.82
CA ASP A 358 -23.95 -37.97 24.69
C ASP A 358 -25.02 -38.95 24.21
N ARG A 359 -24.59 -40.18 24.07
CA ARG A 359 -25.18 -41.27 24.90
C ARG A 359 -24.26 -42.47 24.95
N SER A 360 -23.70 -42.62 26.15
CA SER A 360 -23.31 -43.88 26.79
C SER A 360 -24.26 -45.03 26.48
N ILE A 361 -23.72 -46.16 26.16
CA ILE A 361 -23.89 -47.40 26.89
C ILE A 361 -22.62 -48.22 26.75
#